data_c4c823bc762bbc679a6ac4159a2e4cea
#
_entry.id   c4c823bc762bbc679a6ac4159a2e4cea
#
_cell.length_a   1.000
_cell.length_b   1.000
_cell.length_c   1.000
_cell.angle_alpha   90.00
_cell.angle_beta   90.00
_cell.angle_gamma   90.00
#
_symmetry.space_group_name_H-M   'P 1'
#
loop_
_entity.id
_entity.type
_entity.pdbx_description
1 polymer ?
#
loop_
_entity_poly.entity_id
_entity_poly.type
_entity_poly.pdbx_seq_one_letter_code
_entity_poly.pdbx_strand_id
1 'polypeptide(L)'
;MINLTWACLLMGLAACAAGGQVPAKFEMPFTAKTREEAVEWQKRARGRLLDLVERQTTRISTEEVALDVRSGEPKDMGDYTLYEQRFRGSNRTGVFYPLRLAIPKGKGPFPAMLCLHGHGGKAQEVFDPKTLYHGFADRFARGGYVVAAPSLPHHKYAAMALWDLMRCVDILAERPEVDPERIGVAGLSMGGEWTMWLAACDERLKAAVVSGWMCTTEGVFSVPNCACWCLPGFVELMDACEVHLLIAPRPLLFESAEQDGCFPIRYAKQGFARVKAGYEVFGAGGKVQQDVFSAGHEWHGLVAYGFVDQALGGRAAQLPRPAP
;
A
#
# COMPACT_ATOMS: atom_id res chain seq x y z
N MET A 1 -15.99 -24.02 8.71
CA MET A 1 -16.20 -22.59 8.44
C MET A 1 -15.98 -21.84 9.75
N ILE A 2 -14.75 -21.44 10.01
CA ILE A 2 -14.40 -20.62 11.18
C ILE A 2 -14.53 -19.19 10.70
N ASN A 3 -15.52 -18.49 11.25
CA ASN A 3 -15.84 -17.10 10.92
C ASN A 3 -14.59 -16.21 11.11
N LEU A 4 -14.05 -15.66 10.03
CA LEU A 4 -12.89 -14.76 10.04
C LEU A 4 -13.13 -13.45 10.82
N THR A 5 -14.36 -13.16 11.21
CA THR A 5 -14.71 -12.07 12.14
C THR A 5 -14.07 -12.21 13.52
N TRP A 6 -13.58 -13.38 13.90
CA TRP A 6 -12.92 -13.63 15.20
C TRP A 6 -11.40 -13.48 15.17
N ALA A 7 -10.75 -13.47 14.00
CA ALA A 7 -9.31 -13.29 13.91
C ALA A 7 -8.87 -11.87 14.29
N CYS A 8 -9.69 -10.87 14.03
CA CYS A 8 -9.46 -9.50 14.51
C CYS A 8 -9.71 -9.36 16.03
N LEU A 9 -10.48 -10.26 16.64
CA LEU A 9 -10.88 -10.16 18.04
C LEU A 9 -9.93 -10.84 19.03
N LEU A 10 -9.00 -11.70 18.57
CA LEU A 10 -8.18 -12.52 19.49
C LEU A 10 -6.69 -12.15 19.54
N MET A 11 -6.22 -11.20 18.76
CA MET A 11 -4.84 -10.71 18.88
C MET A 11 -4.78 -9.28 19.41
N GLY A 12 -5.06 -9.12 20.67
CA GLY A 12 -4.57 -7.97 21.36
C GLY A 12 -5.58 -6.97 21.83
N LEU A 13 -5.95 -7.17 23.02
CA LEU A 13 -6.23 -6.18 24.05
C LEU A 13 -4.95 -5.35 24.40
N ALA A 14 -4.24 -4.87 23.40
CA ALA A 14 -3.56 -3.60 23.48
C ALA A 14 -4.42 -2.68 22.61
N ALA A 15 -5.54 -2.27 23.17
CA ALA A 15 -6.26 -1.14 22.64
C ALA A 15 -5.25 -0.10 22.16
N CYS A 16 -5.36 0.36 20.94
CA CYS A 16 -5.15 1.79 20.67
C CYS A 16 -5.76 2.44 21.88
N ALA A 17 -4.94 3.06 22.76
CA ALA A 17 -5.34 3.33 24.12
C ALA A 17 -6.78 3.78 24.12
N ALA A 18 -7.65 3.00 24.77
CA ALA A 18 -9.08 3.25 24.75
C ALA A 18 -9.25 4.73 25.13
N GLY A 19 -9.68 5.57 24.17
CA GLY A 19 -9.71 7.01 24.34
C GLY A 19 -8.76 7.79 23.42
N GLY A 20 -8.19 7.22 22.34
CA GLY A 20 -7.56 8.03 21.29
C GLY A 20 -8.55 9.08 20.82
N GLN A 21 -8.33 10.34 21.18
CA GLN A 21 -9.19 11.43 20.78
C GLN A 21 -8.63 12.05 19.51
N VAL A 22 -9.50 12.31 18.54
CA VAL A 22 -9.16 13.14 17.40
C VAL A 22 -8.72 14.51 17.95
N PRO A 23 -7.54 15.02 17.56
CA PRO A 23 -7.09 16.32 18.00
C PRO A 23 -8.11 17.43 17.64
N ALA A 24 -8.33 18.38 18.53
CA ALA A 24 -9.18 19.55 18.22
C ALA A 24 -8.64 20.34 17.04
N LYS A 25 -7.31 20.25 16.80
CA LYS A 25 -6.62 20.87 15.66
C LYS A 25 -5.38 20.06 15.30
N PHE A 26 -5.23 19.73 14.03
CA PHE A 26 -3.99 19.15 13.51
C PHE A 26 -2.90 20.21 13.33
N GLU A 27 -1.63 19.81 13.45
CA GLU A 27 -0.49 20.71 13.22
C GLU A 27 -0.39 21.15 11.75
N MET A 28 -0.69 20.23 10.82
CA MET A 28 -0.53 20.42 9.39
C MET A 28 -1.78 20.00 8.58
N PRO A 29 -2.97 20.53 8.88
CA PRO A 29 -4.16 20.22 8.09
C PRO A 29 -3.99 20.71 6.66
N PHE A 30 -4.57 20.00 5.68
CA PHE A 30 -4.59 20.47 4.31
C PHE A 30 -5.61 21.61 4.13
N THR A 31 -5.11 22.83 3.93
CA THR A 31 -5.93 24.04 3.77
C THR A 31 -5.64 24.79 2.48
N ALA A 32 -4.77 24.24 1.62
CA ALA A 32 -4.37 24.87 0.37
C ALA A 32 -5.56 25.15 -0.55
N LYS A 33 -5.53 26.28 -1.22
CA LYS A 33 -6.54 26.74 -2.20
C LYS A 33 -5.99 26.84 -3.61
N THR A 34 -4.67 26.89 -3.75
CA THR A 34 -3.98 26.91 -5.03
C THR A 34 -3.04 25.70 -5.14
N ARG A 35 -2.66 25.39 -6.36
CA ARG A 35 -1.71 24.30 -6.64
C ARG A 35 -0.35 24.57 -5.99
N GLU A 36 0.11 25.80 -6.01
CA GLU A 36 1.39 26.22 -5.44
C GLU A 36 1.40 25.99 -3.93
N GLU A 37 0.34 26.42 -3.23
CA GLU A 37 0.15 26.18 -1.79
C GLU A 37 0.11 24.66 -1.47
N ALA A 38 -0.58 23.89 -2.32
CA ALA A 38 -0.70 22.43 -2.14
C ALA A 38 0.66 21.73 -2.30
N VAL A 39 1.46 22.10 -3.29
CA VAL A 39 2.81 21.56 -3.50
C VAL A 39 3.74 21.91 -2.33
N GLU A 40 3.69 23.15 -1.82
CA GLU A 40 4.49 23.53 -0.66
C GLU A 40 4.05 22.80 0.61
N TRP A 41 2.73 22.65 0.83
CA TRP A 41 2.21 21.83 1.92
C TRP A 41 2.71 20.38 1.81
N GLN A 42 2.61 19.80 0.62
CA GLN A 42 3.01 18.42 0.34
C GLN A 42 4.49 18.19 0.67
N LYS A 43 5.38 19.10 0.27
CA LYS A 43 6.80 19.02 0.57
C LYS A 43 7.07 19.03 2.07
N ARG A 44 6.47 19.96 2.81
CA ARG A 44 6.62 20.09 4.26
C ARG A 44 6.03 18.89 4.99
N ALA A 45 4.82 18.44 4.61
CA ALA A 45 4.14 17.34 5.23
C ALA A 45 4.88 16.01 5.03
N ARG A 46 5.42 15.76 3.83
CA ARG A 46 6.27 14.59 3.54
C ARG A 46 7.53 14.60 4.40
N GLY A 47 8.21 15.73 4.52
CA GLY A 47 9.39 15.87 5.40
C GLY A 47 9.04 15.53 6.85
N ARG A 48 7.93 16.06 7.37
CA ARG A 48 7.49 15.76 8.76
C ARG A 48 7.12 14.29 8.97
N LEU A 49 6.48 13.63 7.97
CA LEU A 49 6.20 12.19 8.06
C LEU A 49 7.49 11.36 8.10
N LEU A 50 8.46 11.68 7.25
CA LEU A 50 9.76 11.00 7.24
C LEU A 50 10.48 11.18 8.58
N ASP A 51 10.49 12.38 9.15
CA ASP A 51 11.07 12.66 10.48
C ASP A 51 10.41 11.80 11.58
N LEU A 52 9.08 11.60 11.53
CA LEU A 52 8.38 10.77 12.50
C LEU A 52 8.78 9.30 12.39
N VAL A 53 8.93 8.79 11.18
CA VAL A 53 9.38 7.41 10.95
C VAL A 53 10.83 7.24 11.39
N GLU A 54 11.72 8.17 11.06
CA GLU A 54 13.15 8.13 11.45
C GLU A 54 13.37 8.14 12.96
N ARG A 55 12.53 8.84 13.71
CA ARG A 55 12.60 8.83 15.20
C ARG A 55 12.29 7.45 15.81
N GLN A 56 11.55 6.60 15.08
CA GLN A 56 11.13 5.27 15.55
C GLN A 56 11.96 4.14 14.95
N THR A 57 12.76 4.43 13.90
CA THR A 57 13.48 3.42 13.11
C THR A 57 14.89 3.92 12.79
N THR A 58 15.76 3.01 12.38
CA THR A 58 17.03 3.38 11.76
C THR A 58 16.99 2.96 10.29
N ARG A 59 16.99 3.94 9.39
CA ARG A 59 17.18 3.70 7.95
C ARG A 59 18.62 3.30 7.68
N ILE A 60 18.79 2.34 6.78
CA ILE A 60 20.07 2.06 6.12
C ILE A 60 19.83 2.21 4.63
N SER A 61 20.59 3.10 3.98
CA SER A 61 20.49 3.29 2.54
C SER A 61 21.18 2.14 1.77
N THR A 62 20.85 2.01 0.49
CA THR A 62 21.54 1.08 -0.40
C THR A 62 23.00 1.44 -0.63
N GLU A 63 23.37 2.69 -0.43
CA GLU A 63 24.78 3.16 -0.45
C GLU A 63 25.57 2.58 0.73
N GLU A 64 24.93 2.44 1.91
CA GLU A 64 25.57 1.86 3.10
C GLU A 64 25.57 0.33 3.07
N VAL A 65 24.49 -0.27 2.54
CA VAL A 65 24.29 -1.73 2.52
C VAL A 65 23.68 -2.15 1.18
N ALA A 66 24.40 -2.92 0.39
CA ALA A 66 23.91 -3.47 -0.87
C ALA A 66 22.59 -4.25 -0.72
N LEU A 67 21.80 -4.29 -1.80
CA LEU A 67 20.50 -4.97 -1.85
C LEU A 67 20.60 -6.47 -1.72
N ASP A 68 21.60 -7.15 -1.50
CA ASP A 68 21.77 -8.59 -1.34
C ASP A 68 20.45 -9.40 -1.52
N VAL A 69 20.18 -9.79 -2.76
CA VAL A 69 18.99 -10.59 -3.10
C VAL A 69 19.42 -12.02 -3.40
N ARG A 70 18.89 -12.96 -2.62
CA ARG A 70 19.17 -14.40 -2.75
C ARG A 70 18.00 -15.09 -3.39
N SER A 71 18.22 -15.71 -4.55
CA SER A 71 17.17 -16.41 -5.30
C SER A 71 17.20 -17.90 -5.03
N GLY A 72 16.00 -18.50 -4.94
CA GLY A 72 15.80 -19.94 -5.03
C GLY A 72 15.54 -20.39 -6.46
N GLU A 73 15.19 -21.67 -6.62
CA GLU A 73 14.88 -22.27 -7.92
C GLU A 73 13.65 -21.61 -8.57
N PRO A 74 13.70 -21.32 -9.88
CA PRO A 74 12.57 -20.75 -10.60
C PRO A 74 11.45 -21.78 -10.77
N LYS A 75 10.19 -21.31 -10.67
CA LYS A 75 8.99 -22.11 -10.92
C LYS A 75 8.23 -21.54 -12.12
N ASP A 76 7.99 -22.39 -13.13
CA ASP A 76 7.16 -22.02 -14.28
C ASP A 76 5.66 -22.00 -13.89
N MET A 77 5.01 -20.85 -14.09
CA MET A 77 3.60 -20.61 -13.79
C MET A 77 2.76 -20.45 -15.07
N GLY A 78 3.30 -20.82 -16.25
CA GLY A 78 2.67 -20.65 -17.55
C GLY A 78 2.96 -19.27 -18.16
N ASP A 79 2.30 -18.22 -17.70
CA ASP A 79 2.46 -16.86 -18.23
C ASP A 79 3.67 -16.12 -17.68
N TYR A 80 4.19 -16.56 -16.53
CA TYR A 80 5.32 -15.95 -15.84
C TYR A 80 6.18 -17.00 -15.13
N THR A 81 7.38 -16.62 -14.74
CA THR A 81 8.26 -17.39 -13.86
C THR A 81 8.24 -16.80 -12.46
N LEU A 82 7.99 -17.64 -11.45
CA LEU A 82 7.98 -17.25 -10.05
C LEU A 82 9.30 -17.64 -9.38
N TYR A 83 9.90 -16.69 -8.66
CA TYR A 83 11.11 -16.88 -7.85
C TYR A 83 10.77 -16.68 -6.38
N GLU A 84 11.11 -17.65 -5.55
CA GLU A 84 11.14 -17.49 -4.10
C GLU A 84 12.51 -16.92 -3.73
N GLN A 85 12.53 -15.67 -3.30
CA GLN A 85 13.74 -14.92 -3.00
C GLN A 85 13.78 -14.52 -1.53
N ARG A 86 14.90 -14.01 -1.10
CA ARG A 86 15.07 -13.29 0.15
C ARG A 86 15.89 -12.05 -0.12
N PHE A 87 15.48 -10.92 0.43
CA PHE A 87 16.22 -9.68 0.33
C PHE A 87 16.65 -9.20 1.72
N ARG A 88 17.77 -8.49 1.73
CA ARG A 88 18.26 -7.88 2.96
C ARG A 88 17.41 -6.65 3.28
N GLY A 89 16.80 -6.63 4.46
CA GLY A 89 16.05 -5.49 4.97
C GLY A 89 16.92 -4.26 5.23
N SER A 90 16.28 -3.15 5.50
CA SER A 90 16.91 -1.85 5.75
C SER A 90 17.61 -1.73 7.10
N ASN A 91 17.45 -2.71 7.99
CA ASN A 91 18.03 -2.66 9.33
C ASN A 91 19.49 -3.16 9.40
N ARG A 92 20.24 -2.67 10.38
CA ARG A 92 21.67 -3.03 10.58
C ARG A 92 21.90 -4.48 11.03
N THR A 93 20.85 -5.18 11.48
CA THR A 93 20.96 -6.56 11.97
C THR A 93 21.14 -7.59 10.87
N GLY A 94 21.02 -7.19 9.62
CA GLY A 94 21.18 -8.09 8.47
C GLY A 94 20.04 -9.10 8.31
N VAL A 95 18.85 -8.77 8.77
CA VAL A 95 17.66 -9.61 8.60
C VAL A 95 17.30 -9.72 7.13
N PHE A 96 17.02 -10.95 6.70
CA PHE A 96 16.54 -11.25 5.35
C PHE A 96 15.06 -11.57 5.38
N TYR A 97 14.27 -10.85 4.59
CA TYR A 97 12.84 -11.07 4.43
C TYR A 97 12.54 -11.90 3.18
N PRO A 98 11.55 -12.81 3.23
CA PRO A 98 11.08 -13.50 2.04
C PRO A 98 10.47 -12.51 1.04
N LEU A 99 10.74 -12.76 -0.25
CA LEU A 99 10.20 -12.00 -1.37
C LEU A 99 9.76 -12.97 -2.46
N ARG A 100 8.53 -12.87 -2.90
CA ARG A 100 8.08 -13.48 -4.16
C ARG A 100 8.27 -12.51 -5.29
N LEU A 101 8.98 -12.94 -6.32
CA LEU A 101 9.19 -12.18 -7.54
C LEU A 101 8.62 -12.97 -8.73
N ALA A 102 7.63 -12.42 -9.40
CA ALA A 102 7.07 -12.97 -10.62
C ALA A 102 7.53 -12.14 -11.82
N ILE A 103 8.10 -12.79 -12.83
CA ILE A 103 8.61 -12.14 -14.05
C ILE A 103 7.82 -12.68 -15.23
N PRO A 104 7.06 -11.85 -15.99
CA PRO A 104 6.33 -12.28 -17.16
C PRO A 104 7.23 -12.88 -18.22
N LYS A 105 6.71 -13.86 -18.97
CA LYS A 105 7.37 -14.37 -20.16
C LYS A 105 7.27 -13.37 -21.31
N GLY A 106 8.32 -13.27 -22.12
CA GLY A 106 8.38 -12.39 -23.27
C GLY A 106 9.50 -11.36 -23.20
N LYS A 107 9.38 -10.31 -23.99
CA LYS A 107 10.42 -9.26 -24.10
C LYS A 107 9.99 -8.02 -23.32
N GLY A 108 10.73 -7.70 -22.28
CA GLY A 108 10.59 -6.46 -21.51
C GLY A 108 11.20 -5.22 -22.21
N PRO A 109 11.35 -4.07 -21.48
CA PRO A 109 11.01 -3.95 -20.06
C PRO A 109 9.50 -3.88 -19.80
N PHE A 110 9.07 -4.48 -18.70
CA PHE A 110 7.67 -4.56 -18.27
C PHE A 110 7.34 -3.49 -17.22
N PRO A 111 6.06 -3.07 -17.10
CA PRO A 111 5.63 -2.38 -15.90
C PRO A 111 5.76 -3.30 -14.68
N ALA A 112 5.80 -2.72 -13.47
CA ALA A 112 5.93 -3.51 -12.25
C ALA A 112 4.91 -3.12 -11.18
N MET A 113 4.56 -4.09 -10.32
CA MET A 113 3.70 -3.90 -9.16
C MET A 113 4.34 -4.45 -7.90
N LEU A 114 4.39 -3.63 -6.86
CA LEU A 114 4.66 -4.08 -5.51
C LEU A 114 3.32 -4.46 -4.86
N CYS A 115 3.14 -5.73 -4.50
CA CYS A 115 1.89 -6.29 -3.99
C CYS A 115 2.01 -6.64 -2.50
N LEU A 116 1.23 -5.98 -1.64
CA LEU A 116 1.42 -5.97 -0.19
C LEU A 116 0.29 -6.71 0.53
N HIS A 117 0.68 -7.68 1.38
CA HIS A 117 -0.24 -8.41 2.24
C HIS A 117 -0.72 -7.58 3.43
N GLY A 118 -1.85 -7.97 4.02
CA GLY A 118 -2.41 -7.35 5.22
C GLY A 118 -1.82 -7.91 6.51
N HIS A 119 -2.47 -7.59 7.60
CA HIS A 119 -2.07 -7.92 8.96
C HIS A 119 -1.94 -9.43 9.17
N GLY A 120 -0.77 -9.89 9.63
CA GLY A 120 -0.48 -11.31 9.85
C GLY A 120 -0.36 -12.16 8.58
N GLY A 121 -0.52 -11.56 7.39
CA GLY A 121 -0.41 -12.25 6.12
C GLY A 121 1.03 -12.48 5.65
N LYS A 122 1.17 -13.06 4.46
CA LYS A 122 2.43 -13.36 3.80
C LYS A 122 2.32 -13.17 2.29
N ALA A 123 3.45 -13.05 1.62
CA ALA A 123 3.54 -12.90 0.17
C ALA A 123 2.79 -14.01 -0.61
N GLN A 124 2.71 -15.22 -0.07
CA GLN A 124 2.01 -16.34 -0.71
C GLN A 124 0.51 -16.05 -0.87
N GLU A 125 -0.08 -15.40 0.11
CA GLU A 125 -1.53 -15.19 0.16
C GLU A 125 -2.02 -14.22 -0.90
N VAL A 126 -1.21 -13.22 -1.27
CA VAL A 126 -1.58 -12.27 -2.34
C VAL A 126 -1.55 -12.90 -3.74
N PHE A 127 -0.90 -14.09 -3.88
CA PHE A 127 -0.95 -14.90 -5.09
C PHE A 127 -2.04 -15.98 -5.08
N ASP A 128 -2.63 -16.29 -3.91
CA ASP A 128 -3.61 -17.36 -3.78
C ASP A 128 -5.04 -16.82 -4.01
N PRO A 129 -5.76 -17.29 -5.04
CA PRO A 129 -7.12 -16.85 -5.31
C PRO A 129 -8.15 -17.26 -4.25
N LYS A 130 -7.80 -18.17 -3.33
CA LYS A 130 -8.69 -18.67 -2.27
C LYS A 130 -8.66 -17.83 -0.99
N THR A 131 -7.77 -16.84 -0.91
CA THR A 131 -7.67 -15.94 0.23
C THR A 131 -8.51 -14.67 -0.01
N LEU A 132 -8.62 -13.84 1.01
CA LEU A 132 -9.27 -12.51 0.91
C LEU A 132 -8.57 -11.55 -0.07
N TYR A 133 -7.42 -11.94 -0.59
CA TYR A 133 -6.68 -11.19 -1.62
C TYR A 133 -7.08 -11.57 -3.04
N HIS A 134 -7.84 -12.65 -3.24
CA HIS A 134 -8.29 -13.14 -4.55
C HIS A 134 -7.19 -13.25 -5.61
N GLY A 135 -5.94 -13.53 -5.17
CA GLY A 135 -4.80 -13.71 -6.05
C GLY A 135 -4.42 -12.49 -6.88
N PHE A 136 -4.60 -11.28 -6.35
CA PHE A 136 -4.38 -10.06 -7.15
C PHE A 136 -2.94 -9.93 -7.67
N ALA A 137 -1.96 -10.45 -6.96
CA ALA A 137 -0.57 -10.48 -7.41
C ALA A 137 -0.34 -11.46 -8.59
N ASP A 138 -0.96 -12.65 -8.55
CA ASP A 138 -0.97 -13.59 -9.69
C ASP A 138 -1.60 -12.96 -10.93
N ARG A 139 -2.72 -12.25 -10.74
CA ARG A 139 -3.40 -11.57 -11.83
C ARG A 139 -2.56 -10.46 -12.47
N PHE A 140 -1.87 -9.65 -11.69
CA PHE A 140 -0.93 -8.67 -12.24
C PHE A 140 0.20 -9.36 -13.00
N ALA A 141 0.79 -10.43 -12.45
CA ALA A 141 1.87 -11.17 -13.11
C ALA A 141 1.42 -11.73 -14.47
N ARG A 142 0.25 -12.39 -14.54
CA ARG A 142 -0.37 -12.84 -15.80
C ARG A 142 -0.71 -11.69 -16.75
N GLY A 143 -1.02 -10.53 -16.19
CA GLY A 143 -1.30 -9.28 -16.93
C GLY A 143 -0.05 -8.59 -17.48
N GLY A 144 1.13 -9.20 -17.36
CA GLY A 144 2.37 -8.69 -17.92
C GLY A 144 3.11 -7.68 -17.04
N TYR A 145 2.87 -7.72 -15.72
CA TYR A 145 3.65 -6.96 -14.75
C TYR A 145 4.73 -7.82 -14.11
N VAL A 146 5.93 -7.28 -13.91
CA VAL A 146 6.83 -7.83 -12.91
C VAL A 146 6.22 -7.56 -11.55
N VAL A 147 6.03 -8.60 -10.74
CA VAL A 147 5.41 -8.46 -9.42
C VAL A 147 6.40 -8.80 -8.33
N ALA A 148 6.59 -7.90 -7.39
CA ALA A 148 7.28 -8.16 -6.13
C ALA A 148 6.28 -8.19 -4.98
N ALA A 149 6.35 -9.22 -4.14
CA ALA A 149 5.54 -9.33 -2.93
C ALA A 149 6.44 -9.75 -1.76
N PRO A 150 6.80 -8.82 -0.86
CA PRO A 150 7.56 -9.15 0.34
C PRO A 150 6.67 -9.77 1.41
N SER A 151 7.24 -10.63 2.28
CA SER A 151 6.66 -11.00 3.55
C SER A 151 7.38 -10.23 4.64
N LEU A 152 6.80 -9.13 5.09
CA LEU A 152 7.33 -8.31 6.17
C LEU A 152 6.64 -8.64 7.50
N PRO A 153 7.37 -8.59 8.62
CA PRO A 153 6.79 -8.81 9.93
C PRO A 153 5.84 -7.67 10.30
N HIS A 154 4.88 -7.98 11.17
CA HIS A 154 4.11 -6.94 11.82
C HIS A 154 5.01 -6.19 12.81
N HIS A 155 5.28 -4.93 12.53
CA HIS A 155 5.99 -4.02 13.42
C HIS A 155 5.05 -3.40 14.47
N LYS A 156 5.62 -2.82 15.52
CA LYS A 156 4.85 -2.06 16.51
C LYS A 156 4.01 -0.95 15.84
N TYR A 157 4.56 -0.32 14.81
CA TYR A 157 3.87 0.63 13.95
C TYR A 157 4.05 0.21 12.50
N ALA A 158 2.99 0.20 11.69
CA ALA A 158 3.06 -0.22 10.30
C ALA A 158 4.01 0.64 9.47
N ALA A 159 4.08 1.95 9.76
CA ALA A 159 5.01 2.87 9.11
C ALA A 159 6.50 2.48 9.28
N MET A 160 6.85 1.64 10.27
CA MET A 160 8.23 1.15 10.44
C MET A 160 8.70 0.25 9.28
N ALA A 161 7.78 -0.31 8.51
CA ALA A 161 8.12 -1.07 7.31
C ALA A 161 8.55 -0.21 6.11
N LEU A 162 8.41 1.13 6.20
CA LEU A 162 8.63 2.05 5.07
C LEU A 162 9.99 1.85 4.39
N TRP A 163 11.06 1.72 5.17
CA TRP A 163 12.42 1.58 4.62
C TRP A 163 12.62 0.23 3.91
N ASP A 164 12.06 -0.86 4.46
CA ASP A 164 12.11 -2.19 3.83
C ASP A 164 11.27 -2.21 2.55
N LEU A 165 10.15 -1.50 2.52
CA LEU A 165 9.32 -1.34 1.32
C LEU A 165 10.04 -0.50 0.24
N MET A 166 10.76 0.57 0.62
CA MET A 166 11.59 1.33 -0.32
C MET A 166 12.70 0.47 -0.94
N ARG A 167 13.30 -0.46 -0.17
CA ARG A 167 14.26 -1.43 -0.72
C ARG A 167 13.59 -2.38 -1.73
N CYS A 168 12.33 -2.74 -1.53
CA CYS A 168 11.59 -3.50 -2.56
C CYS A 168 11.39 -2.68 -3.84
N VAL A 169 11.19 -1.37 -3.74
CA VAL A 169 11.17 -0.47 -4.92
C VAL A 169 12.53 -0.41 -5.59
N ASP A 170 13.64 -0.35 -4.82
CA ASP A 170 15.01 -0.41 -5.36
C ASP A 170 15.23 -1.72 -6.14
N ILE A 171 14.83 -2.86 -5.55
CA ILE A 171 14.92 -4.17 -6.21
C ILE A 171 14.20 -4.18 -7.56
N LEU A 172 13.01 -3.58 -7.64
CA LEU A 172 12.26 -3.49 -8.90
C LEU A 172 12.95 -2.55 -9.89
N ALA A 173 13.37 -1.36 -9.43
CA ALA A 173 13.91 -0.32 -10.28
C ALA A 173 15.30 -0.68 -10.90
N GLU A 174 16.09 -1.51 -10.21
CA GLU A 174 17.41 -1.96 -10.68
C GLU A 174 17.34 -3.17 -11.63
N ARG A 175 16.14 -3.77 -11.82
CA ARG A 175 16.01 -4.94 -12.67
C ARG A 175 15.94 -4.58 -14.15
N PRO A 176 16.71 -5.26 -15.02
CA PRO A 176 16.68 -5.02 -16.46
C PRO A 176 15.32 -5.38 -17.10
N GLU A 177 14.52 -6.23 -16.46
CA GLU A 177 13.19 -6.59 -16.94
C GLU A 177 12.13 -5.53 -16.63
N VAL A 178 12.40 -4.55 -15.76
CA VAL A 178 11.45 -3.54 -15.28
C VAL A 178 11.69 -2.20 -15.96
N ASP A 179 10.61 -1.53 -16.34
CA ASP A 179 10.63 -0.12 -16.67
C ASP A 179 10.45 0.70 -15.37
N PRO A 180 11.49 1.41 -14.90
CA PRO A 180 11.44 2.13 -13.63
C PRO A 180 10.45 3.29 -13.62
N GLU A 181 10.03 3.77 -14.82
CA GLU A 181 9.00 4.81 -14.93
C GLU A 181 7.57 4.24 -14.88
N ARG A 182 7.41 2.93 -14.72
CA ARG A 182 6.11 2.26 -14.68
C ARG A 182 5.98 1.30 -13.49
N ILE A 183 6.34 1.76 -12.28
CA ILE A 183 6.22 1.00 -11.04
C ILE A 183 5.00 1.49 -10.26
N GLY A 184 4.13 0.58 -9.86
CA GLY A 184 2.98 0.84 -8.98
C GLY A 184 3.03 0.03 -7.69
N VAL A 185 2.12 0.33 -6.79
CA VAL A 185 1.95 -0.38 -5.51
C VAL A 185 0.49 -0.64 -5.22
N ALA A 186 0.18 -1.80 -4.65
CA ALA A 186 -1.17 -2.17 -4.24
C ALA A 186 -1.14 -3.05 -3.00
N GLY A 187 -2.13 -2.89 -2.13
CA GLY A 187 -2.25 -3.72 -0.95
C GLY A 187 -3.60 -3.60 -0.26
N LEU A 188 -3.93 -4.61 0.54
CA LEU A 188 -5.17 -4.68 1.31
C LEU A 188 -4.89 -4.59 2.80
N SER A 189 -5.76 -3.88 3.56
CA SER A 189 -5.67 -3.79 5.02
C SER A 189 -4.37 -3.08 5.47
N MET A 190 -3.55 -3.68 6.32
CA MET A 190 -2.21 -3.17 6.62
C MET A 190 -1.36 -3.03 5.34
N GLY A 191 -1.57 -3.86 4.30
CA GLY A 191 -0.96 -3.66 2.99
C GLY A 191 -1.46 -2.40 2.29
N GLY A 192 -2.71 -2.02 2.49
CA GLY A 192 -3.27 -0.73 2.06
C GLY A 192 -2.64 0.44 2.81
N GLU A 193 -2.42 0.30 4.12
CA GLU A 193 -1.68 1.26 4.93
C GLU A 193 -0.22 1.41 4.45
N TRP A 194 0.47 0.30 4.25
CA TRP A 194 1.82 0.29 3.68
C TRP A 194 1.87 0.95 2.29
N THR A 195 0.84 0.70 1.45
CA THR A 195 0.69 1.35 0.15
C THR A 195 0.59 2.87 0.31
N MET A 196 -0.22 3.35 1.25
CA MET A 196 -0.34 4.77 1.57
C MET A 196 1.01 5.36 2.00
N TRP A 197 1.67 4.78 3.02
CA TRP A 197 2.95 5.26 3.52
C TRP A 197 4.02 5.30 2.43
N LEU A 198 4.15 4.20 1.69
CA LEU A 198 5.17 4.08 0.67
C LEU A 198 4.93 5.05 -0.50
N ALA A 199 3.71 5.10 -1.03
CA ALA A 199 3.40 6.01 -2.14
C ALA A 199 3.45 7.49 -1.73
N ALA A 200 3.16 7.82 -0.47
CA ALA A 200 3.31 9.17 0.07
C ALA A 200 4.78 9.61 0.15
N CYS A 201 5.70 8.70 0.42
CA CYS A 201 7.11 9.00 0.69
C CYS A 201 8.06 8.67 -0.47
N ASP A 202 7.70 7.76 -1.38
CA ASP A 202 8.50 7.36 -2.53
C ASP A 202 7.84 7.80 -3.85
N GLU A 203 8.40 8.83 -4.49
CA GLU A 203 7.84 9.43 -5.72
C GLU A 203 8.14 8.61 -6.99
N ARG A 204 8.93 7.54 -6.88
CA ARG A 204 9.16 6.60 -7.99
C ARG A 204 7.91 5.80 -8.33
N LEU A 205 7.00 5.63 -7.38
CA LEU A 205 5.73 4.95 -7.60
C LEU A 205 4.78 5.83 -8.41
N LYS A 206 4.30 5.33 -9.53
CA LYS A 206 3.49 6.08 -10.51
C LYS A 206 1.99 5.86 -10.37
N ALA A 207 1.58 4.79 -9.68
CA ALA A 207 0.17 4.52 -9.36
C ALA A 207 0.07 3.75 -8.02
N ALA A 208 -1.03 3.96 -7.31
CA ALA A 208 -1.30 3.26 -6.05
C ALA A 208 -2.75 2.78 -5.97
N VAL A 209 -2.94 1.58 -5.40
CA VAL A 209 -4.26 1.05 -5.03
C VAL A 209 -4.29 0.74 -3.54
N VAL A 210 -5.04 1.52 -2.80
CA VAL A 210 -5.25 1.38 -1.35
C VAL A 210 -6.56 0.66 -1.12
N SER A 211 -6.51 -0.63 -0.80
CA SER A 211 -7.68 -1.45 -0.54
C SER A 211 -7.88 -1.63 0.96
N GLY A 212 -9.11 -1.43 1.45
CA GLY A 212 -9.48 -1.65 2.85
C GLY A 212 -8.64 -0.85 3.85
N TRP A 213 -8.28 0.41 3.52
CA TRP A 213 -7.55 1.31 4.44
C TRP A 213 -8.03 2.77 4.37
N MET A 214 -8.87 3.18 3.44
CA MET A 214 -9.38 4.56 3.43
C MET A 214 -10.27 4.82 4.64
N CYS A 215 -9.83 5.74 5.51
CA CYS A 215 -10.59 6.19 6.67
C CYS A 215 -10.13 7.57 7.15
N THR A 216 -10.99 8.30 7.85
CA THR A 216 -10.58 9.46 8.65
C THR A 216 -9.98 9.00 9.98
N THR A 217 -9.22 9.83 10.67
CA THR A 217 -8.73 9.54 12.03
C THR A 217 -9.86 9.16 12.98
N GLU A 218 -11.01 9.88 12.92
CA GLU A 218 -12.21 9.55 13.69
C GLU A 218 -12.72 8.14 13.36
N GLY A 219 -12.73 7.79 12.08
CA GLY A 219 -13.20 6.48 11.63
C GLY A 219 -12.31 5.33 12.14
N VAL A 220 -11.01 5.50 12.14
CA VAL A 220 -10.09 4.48 12.69
C VAL A 220 -10.29 4.31 14.19
N PHE A 221 -10.55 5.39 14.94
CA PHE A 221 -10.84 5.31 16.38
C PHE A 221 -12.25 4.78 16.70
N SER A 222 -13.15 4.78 15.73
CA SER A 222 -14.57 4.41 15.96
C SER A 222 -14.80 2.91 16.14
N VAL A 223 -13.83 2.08 15.77
CA VAL A 223 -13.87 0.61 15.84
C VAL A 223 -12.57 0.07 16.44
N PRO A 224 -12.60 -1.12 17.06
CA PRO A 224 -11.38 -1.78 17.51
C PRO A 224 -10.46 -2.09 16.31
N ASN A 225 -9.30 -1.48 16.28
CA ASN A 225 -8.24 -1.73 15.31
C ASN A 225 -6.92 -2.01 16.01
N CYS A 226 -5.96 -2.58 15.29
CA CYS A 226 -4.59 -2.70 15.81
C CYS A 226 -4.00 -1.30 15.97
N ALA A 227 -3.35 -1.05 17.12
CA ALA A 227 -2.68 0.23 17.38
C ALA A 227 -1.47 0.50 16.46
N CYS A 228 -1.08 -0.45 15.60
CA CYS A 228 0.10 -0.32 14.74
C CYS A 228 -0.01 0.83 13.73
N TRP A 229 -1.22 1.29 13.38
CA TRP A 229 -1.40 2.44 12.51
C TRP A 229 -0.99 3.77 13.17
N CYS A 230 -0.96 3.80 14.48
CA CYS A 230 -0.83 5.03 15.29
C CYS A 230 0.64 5.32 15.59
N LEU A 231 1.41 5.72 14.58
CA LEU A 231 2.77 6.19 14.78
C LEU A 231 2.80 7.41 15.71
N PRO A 232 3.64 7.43 16.77
CA PRO A 232 3.70 8.57 17.71
C PRO A 232 3.94 9.91 17.02
N GLY A 233 3.10 10.88 17.29
CA GLY A 233 3.12 12.21 16.69
C GLY A 233 2.41 12.30 15.34
N PHE A 234 1.92 11.18 14.78
CA PHE A 234 1.21 11.19 13.51
C PHE A 234 -0.22 11.71 13.66
N VAL A 235 -0.92 11.28 14.71
CA VAL A 235 -2.32 11.68 14.96
C VAL A 235 -2.45 13.18 15.19
N GLU A 236 -1.44 13.80 15.79
CA GLU A 236 -1.38 15.25 16.01
C GLU A 236 -1.01 16.00 14.74
N LEU A 237 -0.28 15.37 13.84
CA LEU A 237 0.26 16.00 12.65
C LEU A 237 -0.83 16.32 11.62
N MET A 238 -1.59 15.30 11.19
CA MET A 238 -2.64 15.43 10.16
C MET A 238 -3.69 14.33 10.28
N ASP A 239 -4.85 14.53 9.64
CA ASP A 239 -5.86 13.47 9.53
C ASP A 239 -5.32 12.29 8.69
N ALA A 240 -5.66 11.07 9.10
CA ALA A 240 -5.19 9.84 8.42
C ALA A 240 -5.51 9.84 6.92
N CYS A 241 -6.65 10.39 6.50
CA CYS A 241 -6.98 10.47 5.08
C CYS A 241 -6.11 11.49 4.32
N GLU A 242 -5.56 12.52 4.96
CA GLU A 242 -4.78 13.57 4.29
C GLU A 242 -3.39 13.10 3.84
N VAL A 243 -2.85 12.00 4.42
CA VAL A 243 -1.60 11.38 3.96
C VAL A 243 -1.67 11.04 2.47
N HIS A 244 -2.85 10.63 1.98
CA HIS A 244 -3.04 10.31 0.57
C HIS A 244 -2.87 11.51 -0.37
N LEU A 245 -2.98 12.75 0.14
CA LEU A 245 -2.70 13.96 -0.65
C LEU A 245 -1.21 14.11 -1.00
N LEU A 246 -0.31 13.40 -0.28
CA LEU A 246 1.10 13.33 -0.63
C LEU A 246 1.36 12.50 -1.89
N ILE A 247 0.38 11.71 -2.33
CA ILE A 247 0.45 10.93 -3.57
C ILE A 247 0.10 11.79 -4.79
N ALA A 248 -0.73 12.82 -4.61
CA ALA A 248 -1.13 13.71 -5.71
C ALA A 248 0.08 14.32 -6.42
N PRO A 249 0.04 14.53 -7.76
CA PRO A 249 -1.07 14.30 -8.69
C PRO A 249 -1.04 12.90 -9.34
N ARG A 250 -0.36 11.92 -8.75
CA ARG A 250 -0.25 10.55 -9.27
C ARG A 250 -1.58 9.79 -9.15
N PRO A 251 -1.88 8.85 -10.06
CA PRO A 251 -3.08 8.00 -9.99
C PRO A 251 -3.22 7.26 -8.65
N LEU A 252 -4.40 7.36 -8.03
CA LEU A 252 -4.72 6.75 -6.75
C LEU A 252 -6.15 6.18 -6.79
N LEU A 253 -6.28 4.89 -6.48
CA LEU A 253 -7.56 4.22 -6.33
C LEU A 253 -7.73 3.74 -4.89
N PHE A 254 -8.94 3.93 -4.36
CA PHE A 254 -9.38 3.29 -3.12
C PHE A 254 -10.38 2.20 -3.41
N GLU A 255 -10.25 1.05 -2.78
CA GLU A 255 -11.29 0.03 -2.68
C GLU A 255 -11.87 0.07 -1.27
N SER A 256 -13.20 0.21 -1.15
CA SER A 256 -13.91 0.38 0.12
C SER A 256 -15.15 -0.47 0.15
N ALA A 257 -15.15 -1.52 0.97
CA ALA A 257 -16.28 -2.42 1.09
C ALA A 257 -17.38 -1.85 2.02
N GLU A 258 -18.64 -2.03 1.65
CA GLU A 258 -19.78 -1.53 2.44
C GLU A 258 -19.93 -2.23 3.78
N GLN A 259 -19.48 -3.48 3.88
CA GLN A 259 -19.60 -4.33 5.06
C GLN A 259 -18.24 -4.54 5.76
N ASP A 260 -17.28 -3.64 5.52
CA ASP A 260 -15.97 -3.69 6.17
C ASP A 260 -16.10 -3.33 7.66
N GLY A 261 -15.82 -4.32 8.52
CA GLY A 261 -15.86 -4.13 9.98
C GLY A 261 -14.67 -3.37 10.55
N CYS A 262 -13.57 -3.25 9.79
CA CYS A 262 -12.34 -2.57 10.22
C CYS A 262 -12.33 -1.09 9.80
N PHE A 263 -12.93 -0.77 8.64
CA PHE A 263 -12.92 0.58 8.06
C PHE A 263 -14.34 0.96 7.63
N PRO A 264 -15.19 1.47 8.55
CA PRO A 264 -16.60 1.71 8.27
C PRO A 264 -16.82 2.64 7.09
N ILE A 265 -17.62 2.20 6.12
CA ILE A 265 -17.80 2.84 4.81
C ILE A 265 -18.18 4.34 4.89
N ARG A 266 -18.90 4.75 5.95
CA ARG A 266 -19.24 6.17 6.16
C ARG A 266 -18.01 7.06 6.27
N TYR A 267 -16.99 6.59 7.01
CA TYR A 267 -15.73 7.33 7.19
C TYR A 267 -14.80 7.20 6.00
N ALA A 268 -14.85 6.05 5.29
CA ALA A 268 -14.15 5.89 4.03
C ALA A 268 -14.66 6.88 2.97
N LYS A 269 -15.98 7.07 2.85
CA LYS A 269 -16.59 8.07 1.97
C LYS A 269 -16.24 9.50 2.38
N GLN A 270 -16.23 9.80 3.69
CA GLN A 270 -15.83 11.12 4.20
C GLN A 270 -14.36 11.43 3.89
N GLY A 271 -13.47 10.47 4.16
CA GLY A 271 -12.04 10.61 3.86
C GLY A 271 -11.80 10.78 2.36
N PHE A 272 -12.45 9.97 1.52
CA PHE A 272 -12.37 10.11 0.07
C PHE A 272 -12.82 11.49 -0.43
N ALA A 273 -13.92 12.02 0.10
CA ALA A 273 -14.40 13.35 -0.30
C ALA A 273 -13.34 14.46 -0.05
N ARG A 274 -12.64 14.39 1.10
CA ARG A 274 -11.54 15.31 1.41
C ARG A 274 -10.36 15.13 0.45
N VAL A 275 -9.95 13.88 0.21
CA VAL A 275 -8.85 13.58 -0.71
C VAL A 275 -9.19 14.01 -2.13
N LYS A 276 -10.43 13.78 -2.58
CA LYS A 276 -10.91 14.21 -3.90
C LYS A 276 -10.82 15.73 -4.06
N ALA A 277 -11.31 16.47 -3.06
CA ALA A 277 -11.22 17.94 -3.05
C ALA A 277 -9.76 18.42 -3.10
N GLY A 278 -8.85 17.78 -2.36
CA GLY A 278 -7.42 18.08 -2.42
C GLY A 278 -6.82 17.81 -3.80
N TYR A 279 -7.14 16.66 -4.41
CA TYR A 279 -6.70 16.35 -5.78
C TYR A 279 -7.19 17.38 -6.82
N GLU A 280 -8.38 17.96 -6.62
CA GLU A 280 -8.87 19.04 -7.46
C GLU A 280 -8.00 20.30 -7.34
N VAL A 281 -7.52 20.63 -6.14
CA VAL A 281 -6.57 21.74 -5.94
C VAL A 281 -5.26 21.49 -6.68
N PHE A 282 -4.78 20.23 -6.73
CA PHE A 282 -3.62 19.85 -7.54
C PHE A 282 -3.89 19.86 -9.06
N GLY A 283 -5.13 20.10 -9.52
CA GLY A 283 -5.53 19.96 -10.92
C GLY A 283 -5.58 18.51 -11.41
N ALA A 284 -5.72 17.55 -10.50
CA ALA A 284 -5.65 16.13 -10.75
C ALA A 284 -6.90 15.35 -10.29
N GLY A 285 -8.04 16.02 -10.14
CA GLY A 285 -9.27 15.42 -9.64
C GLY A 285 -9.69 14.14 -10.39
N GLY A 286 -9.44 14.06 -11.71
CA GLY A 286 -9.72 12.85 -12.50
C GLY A 286 -8.80 11.65 -12.24
N LYS A 287 -7.70 11.84 -11.49
CA LYS A 287 -6.71 10.80 -11.19
C LYS A 287 -6.93 10.09 -9.85
N VAL A 288 -7.92 10.50 -9.07
CA VAL A 288 -8.31 9.81 -7.84
C VAL A 288 -9.72 9.26 -7.95
N GLN A 289 -9.89 7.99 -7.57
CA GLN A 289 -11.15 7.26 -7.66
C GLN A 289 -11.41 6.45 -6.39
N GLN A 290 -12.67 6.18 -6.11
CA GLN A 290 -13.09 5.23 -5.07
C GLN A 290 -14.03 4.20 -5.67
N ASP A 291 -13.70 2.93 -5.54
CA ASP A 291 -14.54 1.79 -5.82
C ASP A 291 -15.23 1.36 -4.53
N VAL A 292 -16.54 1.54 -4.47
CA VAL A 292 -17.38 1.13 -3.34
C VAL A 292 -18.13 -0.12 -3.75
N PHE A 293 -17.99 -1.21 -2.99
CA PHE A 293 -18.55 -2.51 -3.35
C PHE A 293 -19.21 -3.23 -2.17
N SER A 294 -20.15 -4.12 -2.49
CA SER A 294 -20.94 -4.82 -1.49
C SER A 294 -20.28 -6.15 -1.11
N ALA A 295 -19.32 -6.08 -0.18
CA ALA A 295 -18.65 -7.23 0.41
C ALA A 295 -18.06 -6.85 1.79
N GLY A 296 -17.32 -7.79 2.39
CA GLY A 296 -16.55 -7.59 3.62
C GLY A 296 -15.14 -7.04 3.35
N HIS A 297 -14.25 -7.26 4.31
CA HIS A 297 -12.85 -6.80 4.25
C HIS A 297 -12.02 -7.69 3.32
N GLU A 298 -12.03 -7.39 2.03
CA GLU A 298 -11.34 -8.17 0.99
C GLU A 298 -10.93 -7.30 -0.20
N TRP A 299 -10.02 -7.80 -1.03
CA TRP A 299 -9.64 -7.20 -2.30
C TRP A 299 -10.78 -7.35 -3.32
N HIS A 300 -11.18 -6.27 -3.99
CA HIS A 300 -12.22 -6.31 -5.00
C HIS A 300 -11.67 -6.53 -6.41
N GLY A 301 -10.73 -5.71 -6.82
CA GLY A 301 -10.03 -5.82 -8.10
C GLY A 301 -10.83 -5.41 -9.32
N LEU A 302 -12.15 -5.20 -9.20
CA LEU A 302 -13.00 -4.97 -10.36
C LEU A 302 -12.62 -3.71 -11.16
N VAL A 303 -12.32 -2.64 -10.44
CA VAL A 303 -11.85 -1.37 -11.01
C VAL A 303 -10.33 -1.30 -11.03
N ALA A 304 -9.67 -1.89 -10.03
CA ALA A 304 -8.23 -1.76 -9.80
C ALA A 304 -7.37 -2.19 -10.99
N TYR A 305 -7.68 -3.32 -11.62
CA TYR A 305 -6.88 -3.80 -12.75
C TYR A 305 -6.91 -2.85 -13.93
N GLY A 306 -8.11 -2.37 -14.32
CA GLY A 306 -8.24 -1.39 -15.42
C GLY A 306 -7.60 -0.05 -15.09
N PHE A 307 -7.72 0.40 -13.84
CA PHE A 307 -7.10 1.62 -13.36
C PHE A 307 -5.57 1.56 -13.43
N VAL A 308 -4.96 0.45 -12.97
CA VAL A 308 -3.52 0.23 -13.02
C VAL A 308 -3.03 0.06 -14.46
N ASP A 309 -3.76 -0.69 -15.30
CA ASP A 309 -3.41 -0.87 -16.73
C ASP A 309 -3.41 0.47 -17.48
N GLN A 310 -4.38 1.34 -17.21
CA GLN A 310 -4.42 2.69 -17.79
C GLN A 310 -3.23 3.54 -17.33
N ALA A 311 -2.81 3.40 -16.08
CA ALA A 311 -1.72 4.19 -15.51
C ALA A 311 -0.32 3.69 -15.93
N LEU A 312 -0.13 2.37 -16.06
CA LEU A 312 1.18 1.74 -16.22
C LEU A 312 1.34 0.94 -17.52
N GLY A 313 0.27 0.70 -18.27
CA GLY A 313 0.34 0.07 -19.60
C GLY A 313 0.42 -1.47 -19.58
N GLY A 314 -0.10 -2.12 -18.56
CA GLY A 314 -0.29 -3.58 -18.56
C GLY A 314 -1.61 -4.03 -19.19
N ARG A 315 -2.03 -5.27 -18.89
CA ARG A 315 -3.25 -5.87 -19.42
C ARG A 315 -3.99 -6.79 -18.41
N ALA A 316 -3.84 -6.53 -17.12
CA ALA A 316 -4.46 -7.35 -16.08
C ALA A 316 -5.99 -7.34 -16.13
N ALA A 317 -6.60 -6.23 -16.58
CA ALA A 317 -8.05 -6.12 -16.78
C ALA A 317 -8.58 -7.00 -17.91
N GLN A 318 -7.75 -7.34 -18.91
CA GLN A 318 -8.14 -8.12 -20.08
C GLN A 318 -8.23 -9.63 -19.78
N LEU A 319 -7.69 -10.08 -18.65
CA LEU A 319 -7.74 -11.48 -18.27
C LEU A 319 -9.16 -11.89 -17.86
N PRO A 320 -9.58 -13.15 -18.14
CA PRO A 320 -10.83 -13.69 -17.61
C PRO A 320 -10.91 -13.51 -16.09
N ARG A 321 -12.11 -13.22 -15.59
CA ARG A 321 -12.32 -13.22 -14.14
C ARG A 321 -12.13 -14.63 -13.59
N PRO A 322 -11.51 -14.83 -12.43
CA PRO A 322 -11.58 -16.12 -11.76
C PRO A 322 -13.06 -16.51 -11.60
N ALA A 323 -13.36 -17.78 -11.79
CA ALA A 323 -14.69 -18.29 -11.44
C ALA A 323 -14.95 -18.06 -9.96
N PRO A 324 -16.18 -17.72 -9.58
CA PRO A 324 -16.56 -17.48 -8.19
C PRO A 324 -16.35 -18.69 -7.30
#